data_bcc7a6b270493d6a15c32fbe822bda9e
#
_entry.id   bcc7a6b270493d6a15c32fbe822bda9e
#
_cell.length_a   1.000
_cell.length_b   1.000
_cell.length_c   1.000
_cell.angle_alpha   90.00
_cell.angle_beta   90.00
_cell.angle_gamma   90.00
#
_symmetry.space_group_name_H-M   'P 1'
#
loop_
_entity.id
_entity.type
_entity.pdbx_description
1 polymer ?
#
loop_
_entity_poly.entity_id
_entity_poly.type
_entity_poly.pdbx_seq_one_letter_code
_entity_poly.pdbx_strand_id
1 'polypeptide(L)'
;ILVDYPGFNLNIAKFLRAKTQIPVYYYISPKIWAWKEYRIKNIKRDVDELFSILPFEVEFFEGKHHYPIHYVGNPTVDEVTAFRAEHPETYDDFIRETGLESKPIIALLAGSRKQEIKDNLPDMLRAASAFPEYQLVLAGAPGISPDYYYEYIGGAKVKILFGQTYRLLQQALSLIHISEPTRPY
;
A
#
# COMPACT_ATOMS: atom_id res chain seq x y z
N ILE A 1 -1.47 -7.64 -21.69
CA ILE A 1 -0.86 -7.62 -20.35
C ILE A 1 -1.99 -7.47 -19.33
N LEU A 2 -1.98 -8.33 -18.30
CA LEU A 2 -2.88 -8.28 -17.15
C LEU A 2 -2.09 -7.75 -15.94
N VAL A 3 -2.70 -6.86 -15.15
CA VAL A 3 -2.00 -6.21 -14.03
C VAL A 3 -2.77 -6.47 -12.73
N ASP A 4 -2.13 -7.14 -11.75
CA ASP A 4 -2.71 -7.45 -10.43
C ASP A 4 -4.15 -8.00 -10.50
N TYR A 5 -5.00 -7.76 -9.49
CA TYR A 5 -6.43 -8.09 -9.40
C TYR A 5 -6.80 -9.52 -9.85
N PRO A 6 -6.27 -10.56 -9.19
CA PRO A 6 -6.32 -11.93 -9.67
C PRO A 6 -7.73 -12.53 -9.74
N GLY A 7 -8.70 -11.99 -9.00
CA GLY A 7 -10.09 -12.45 -9.07
C GLY A 7 -10.72 -12.23 -10.44
N PHE A 8 -10.39 -11.15 -11.11
CA PHE A 8 -10.88 -10.79 -12.43
C PHE A 8 -9.91 -11.25 -13.53
N ASN A 9 -8.63 -10.89 -13.40
CA ASN A 9 -7.65 -11.09 -14.46
C ASN A 9 -7.38 -12.56 -14.80
N LEU A 10 -7.45 -13.48 -13.84
CA LEU A 10 -7.33 -14.91 -14.13
C LEU A 10 -8.53 -15.45 -14.94
N ASN A 11 -9.71 -14.83 -14.82
CA ASN A 11 -10.84 -15.17 -15.68
C ASN A 11 -10.64 -14.65 -17.11
N ILE A 12 -10.05 -13.46 -17.26
CA ILE A 12 -9.67 -12.93 -18.59
C ILE A 12 -8.59 -13.82 -19.23
N ALA A 13 -7.56 -14.22 -18.46
CA ALA A 13 -6.52 -15.14 -18.94
C ALA A 13 -7.13 -16.44 -19.47
N LYS A 14 -8.04 -17.06 -18.70
CA LYS A 14 -8.76 -18.26 -19.09
C LYS A 14 -9.57 -18.05 -20.38
N PHE A 15 -10.27 -16.94 -20.50
CA PHE A 15 -11.04 -16.61 -21.70
C PHE A 15 -10.14 -16.46 -22.93
N LEU A 16 -9.04 -15.72 -22.81
CA LEU A 16 -8.08 -15.50 -23.89
C LEU A 16 -7.45 -16.83 -24.33
N ARG A 17 -7.05 -17.68 -23.39
CA ARG A 17 -6.49 -19.01 -23.68
C ARG A 17 -7.48 -19.91 -24.45
N ALA A 18 -8.77 -19.84 -24.12
CA ALA A 18 -9.80 -20.65 -24.76
C ALA A 18 -10.23 -20.14 -26.15
N LYS A 19 -10.08 -18.86 -26.45
CA LYS A 19 -10.65 -18.22 -27.62
C LYS A 19 -9.62 -17.62 -28.58
N THR A 20 -8.38 -17.50 -28.17
CA THR A 20 -7.35 -16.80 -28.96
C THR A 20 -5.99 -17.48 -28.84
N GLN A 21 -5.03 -17.04 -29.65
CA GLN A 21 -3.59 -17.40 -29.53
C GLN A 21 -2.77 -16.24 -28.97
N ILE A 22 -3.41 -15.23 -28.41
CA ILE A 22 -2.73 -14.05 -27.84
C ILE A 22 -1.97 -14.45 -26.60
N PRO A 23 -0.66 -14.16 -26.51
CA PRO A 23 0.11 -14.46 -25.30
C PRO A 23 -0.35 -13.62 -24.12
N VAL A 24 -0.43 -14.23 -22.95
CA VAL A 24 -0.89 -13.62 -21.71
C VAL A 24 0.31 -13.36 -20.80
N TYR A 25 0.65 -12.10 -20.63
CA TYR A 25 1.65 -11.61 -19.69
C TYR A 25 0.96 -11.07 -18.44
N TYR A 26 1.40 -11.53 -17.26
CA TYR A 26 0.78 -11.14 -16.01
C TYR A 26 1.78 -10.39 -15.13
N TYR A 27 1.56 -9.10 -14.92
CA TYR A 27 2.38 -8.22 -14.10
C TYR A 27 1.77 -8.05 -12.69
N ILE A 28 2.62 -8.04 -11.67
CA ILE A 28 2.28 -8.13 -10.25
C ILE A 28 1.61 -9.47 -9.95
N SER A 29 2.44 -10.49 -9.75
CA SER A 29 2.00 -11.89 -9.53
C SER A 29 0.93 -12.00 -8.45
N PRO A 30 -0.08 -12.86 -8.65
CA PRO A 30 -1.07 -13.13 -7.62
C PRO A 30 -0.42 -13.66 -6.35
N LYS A 31 -0.73 -13.07 -5.20
CA LYS A 31 -0.17 -13.45 -3.89
C LYS A 31 -0.72 -14.79 -3.39
N ILE A 32 -0.59 -15.82 -4.21
CA ILE A 32 -1.12 -17.16 -3.91
C ILE A 32 -0.36 -17.87 -2.78
N TRP A 33 0.82 -17.40 -2.45
CA TRP A 33 1.61 -17.85 -1.29
C TRP A 33 0.94 -17.49 0.03
N ALA A 34 0.15 -16.41 0.08
CA ALA A 34 -0.56 -15.98 1.27
C ALA A 34 -1.94 -16.67 1.40
N TRP A 35 -2.62 -16.91 0.27
CA TRP A 35 -3.96 -17.50 0.25
C TRP A 35 -4.35 -17.95 -1.16
N LYS A 36 -5.28 -18.92 -1.27
CA LYS A 36 -5.76 -19.44 -2.55
C LYS A 36 -4.66 -20.03 -3.45
N GLU A 37 -3.71 -20.74 -2.85
CA GLU A 37 -2.61 -21.39 -3.55
C GLU A 37 -3.07 -22.29 -4.72
N TYR A 38 -4.29 -22.84 -4.65
CA TYR A 38 -4.89 -23.62 -5.72
C TYR A 38 -4.94 -22.91 -7.09
N ARG A 39 -4.85 -21.57 -7.10
CA ARG A 39 -4.82 -20.75 -8.32
C ARG A 39 -3.57 -20.99 -9.17
N ILE A 40 -2.54 -21.62 -8.62
CA ILE A 40 -1.35 -22.00 -9.40
C ILE A 40 -1.71 -22.84 -10.62
N LYS A 41 -2.74 -23.69 -10.53
CA LYS A 41 -3.22 -24.50 -11.66
C LYS A 41 -3.73 -23.64 -12.81
N ASN A 42 -4.40 -22.53 -12.49
CA ASN A 42 -4.92 -21.59 -13.48
C ASN A 42 -3.79 -20.79 -14.11
N ILE A 43 -2.83 -20.35 -13.29
CA ILE A 43 -1.65 -19.61 -13.76
C ILE A 43 -0.87 -20.46 -14.75
N LYS A 44 -0.53 -21.71 -14.38
CA LYS A 44 0.19 -22.64 -15.26
C LYS A 44 -0.49 -22.93 -16.59
N ARG A 45 -1.81 -22.90 -16.61
CA ARG A 45 -2.59 -23.21 -17.82
C ARG A 45 -2.77 -21.99 -18.71
N ASP A 46 -3.00 -20.81 -18.12
CA ASP A 46 -3.57 -19.66 -18.83
C ASP A 46 -2.60 -18.47 -18.98
N VAL A 47 -1.49 -18.45 -18.24
CA VAL A 47 -0.50 -17.38 -18.28
C VAL A 47 0.78 -17.87 -18.92
N ASP A 48 1.31 -17.12 -19.87
CA ASP A 48 2.56 -17.47 -20.56
C ASP A 48 3.78 -16.95 -19.81
N GLU A 49 3.73 -15.70 -19.34
CA GLU A 49 4.81 -15.07 -18.58
C GLU A 49 4.26 -14.38 -17.33
N LEU A 50 4.91 -14.64 -16.19
CA LEU A 50 4.52 -14.09 -14.90
C LEU A 50 5.64 -13.19 -14.35
N PHE A 51 5.28 -11.97 -13.98
CA PHE A 51 6.21 -10.97 -13.46
C PHE A 51 5.93 -10.67 -12.00
N SER A 52 6.92 -10.85 -11.15
CA SER A 52 6.87 -10.63 -9.71
C SER A 52 7.52 -9.32 -9.31
N ILE A 53 6.98 -8.70 -8.26
CA ILE A 53 7.54 -7.52 -7.61
C ILE A 53 8.17 -7.82 -6.24
N LEU A 54 8.09 -9.07 -5.78
CA LEU A 54 8.62 -9.51 -4.48
C LEU A 54 9.66 -10.61 -4.70
N PRO A 55 10.90 -10.45 -4.18
CA PRO A 55 11.99 -11.38 -4.50
C PRO A 55 11.76 -12.80 -4.00
N PHE A 56 11.09 -12.99 -2.86
CA PHE A 56 10.81 -14.32 -2.30
C PHE A 56 9.78 -15.14 -3.11
N GLU A 57 9.02 -14.49 -4.00
CA GLU A 57 8.08 -15.19 -4.88
C GLU A 57 8.79 -16.09 -5.89
N VAL A 58 10.07 -15.79 -6.22
CA VAL A 58 10.88 -16.65 -7.10
C VAL A 58 10.98 -18.06 -6.50
N GLU A 59 11.42 -18.15 -5.24
CA GLU A 59 11.53 -19.45 -4.57
C GLU A 59 10.17 -20.16 -4.45
N PHE A 60 9.11 -19.40 -4.19
CA PHE A 60 7.76 -19.97 -4.10
C PHE A 60 7.29 -20.55 -5.45
N PHE A 61 7.43 -19.81 -6.53
CA PHE A 61 6.92 -20.27 -7.84
C PHE A 61 7.88 -21.29 -8.49
N GLU A 62 9.18 -21.04 -8.51
CA GLU A 62 10.14 -21.94 -9.16
C GLU A 62 10.49 -23.13 -8.27
N GLY A 63 10.82 -22.90 -7.00
CA GLY A 63 11.23 -23.95 -6.07
C GLY A 63 10.07 -24.89 -5.73
N LYS A 64 8.95 -24.36 -5.28
CA LYS A 64 7.81 -25.19 -4.85
C LYS A 64 6.91 -25.65 -6.00
N HIS A 65 6.64 -24.77 -6.95
CA HIS A 65 5.66 -25.04 -8.00
C HIS A 65 6.26 -25.39 -9.36
N HIS A 66 7.58 -25.30 -9.54
CA HIS A 66 8.25 -25.54 -10.81
C HIS A 66 7.63 -24.75 -11.98
N TYR A 67 7.37 -23.45 -11.70
CA TYR A 67 6.82 -22.53 -12.68
C TYR A 67 7.73 -21.30 -12.78
N PRO A 68 8.27 -21.00 -13.98
CA PRO A 68 9.20 -19.89 -14.15
C PRO A 68 8.51 -18.55 -13.89
N ILE A 69 9.24 -17.63 -13.26
CA ILE A 69 8.74 -16.29 -12.94
C ILE A 69 9.86 -15.26 -13.12
N HIS A 70 9.51 -14.06 -13.57
CA HIS A 70 10.46 -12.97 -13.72
C HIS A 70 10.35 -11.99 -12.57
N TYR A 71 11.38 -11.91 -11.72
CA TYR A 71 11.47 -10.85 -10.73
C TYR A 71 11.91 -9.55 -11.41
N VAL A 72 11.07 -8.53 -11.38
CA VAL A 72 11.30 -7.25 -12.09
C VAL A 72 11.44 -6.06 -11.14
N GLY A 73 11.48 -6.29 -9.84
CA GLY A 73 11.52 -5.22 -8.83
C GLY A 73 10.14 -4.69 -8.48
N ASN A 74 10.10 -3.87 -7.43
CA ASN A 74 8.85 -3.28 -6.93
C ASN A 74 8.71 -1.83 -7.44
N PRO A 75 7.68 -1.51 -8.23
CA PRO A 75 7.47 -0.17 -8.79
C PRO A 75 7.33 0.92 -7.73
N THR A 76 6.92 0.57 -6.50
CA THR A 76 6.88 1.53 -5.40
C THR A 76 8.27 2.06 -5.02
N VAL A 77 9.33 1.26 -5.22
CA VAL A 77 10.71 1.71 -4.97
C VAL A 77 11.11 2.79 -5.96
N ASP A 78 10.77 2.60 -7.24
CA ASP A 78 11.05 3.57 -8.30
C ASP A 78 10.31 4.89 -8.03
N GLU A 79 9.02 4.80 -7.69
CA GLU A 79 8.18 5.94 -7.34
C GLU A 79 8.73 6.73 -6.15
N VAL A 80 9.09 6.06 -5.05
CA VAL A 80 9.66 6.71 -3.86
C VAL A 80 11.02 7.32 -4.17
N THR A 81 11.84 6.65 -4.97
CA THR A 81 13.17 7.16 -5.36
C THR A 81 13.05 8.41 -6.22
N ALA A 82 12.17 8.40 -7.21
CA ALA A 82 11.89 9.55 -8.05
C ALA A 82 11.35 10.72 -7.22
N PHE A 83 10.36 10.46 -6.37
CA PHE A 83 9.78 11.48 -5.49
C PHE A 83 10.85 12.15 -4.61
N ARG A 84 11.73 11.39 -3.99
CA ARG A 84 12.81 11.93 -3.14
C ARG A 84 13.81 12.76 -3.91
N ALA A 85 14.10 12.39 -5.16
CA ALA A 85 15.01 13.16 -6.02
C ALA A 85 14.39 14.49 -6.48
N GLU A 86 13.08 14.48 -6.75
CA GLU A 86 12.34 15.68 -7.21
C GLU A 86 11.96 16.63 -6.08
N HIS A 87 11.89 16.12 -4.83
CA HIS A 87 11.47 16.89 -3.66
C HIS A 87 12.54 16.84 -2.54
N PRO A 88 13.70 17.47 -2.74
CA PRO A 88 14.76 17.56 -1.72
C PRO A 88 14.38 18.59 -0.64
N GLU A 89 13.48 18.18 0.24
CA GLU A 89 12.93 19.03 1.29
C GLU A 89 13.57 18.71 2.64
N THR A 90 13.91 19.75 3.41
CA THR A 90 14.34 19.56 4.80
C THR A 90 13.15 19.48 5.74
N TYR A 91 13.38 18.93 6.95
CA TYR A 91 12.36 18.90 7.99
C TYR A 91 11.85 20.32 8.33
N ASP A 92 12.76 21.29 8.45
CA ASP A 92 12.41 22.69 8.77
C ASP A 92 11.57 23.36 7.69
N ASP A 93 11.83 23.05 6.41
CA ASP A 93 11.00 23.54 5.31
C ASP A 93 9.60 22.94 5.38
N PHE A 94 9.52 21.63 5.61
CA PHE A 94 8.25 20.93 5.72
C PHE A 94 7.37 21.47 6.86
N ILE A 95 7.91 21.61 8.07
CA ILE A 95 7.12 22.12 9.22
C ILE A 95 6.71 23.59 9.01
N ARG A 96 7.56 24.42 8.40
CA ARG A 96 7.24 25.80 8.08
C ARG A 96 6.08 25.90 7.09
N GLU A 97 6.13 25.14 6.01
CA GLU A 97 5.09 25.16 4.97
C GLU A 97 3.76 24.56 5.43
N THR A 98 3.83 23.52 6.24
CA THR A 98 2.63 22.85 6.74
C THR A 98 2.05 23.46 8.01
N GLY A 99 2.76 24.42 8.63
CA GLY A 99 2.36 25.05 9.90
C GLY A 99 2.36 24.05 11.06
N LEU A 100 3.30 23.10 11.05
CA LEU A 100 3.54 22.14 12.13
C LEU A 100 4.47 22.73 13.20
N GLU A 101 4.46 22.13 14.38
CA GLU A 101 5.38 22.49 15.46
C GLU A 101 6.77 21.88 15.18
N SER A 102 7.82 22.46 15.78
CA SER A 102 9.17 21.88 15.75
C SER A 102 9.27 20.72 16.75
N LYS A 103 8.51 19.64 16.49
CA LYS A 103 8.47 18.41 17.29
C LYS A 103 8.53 17.20 16.39
N PRO A 104 9.15 16.11 16.83
CA PRO A 104 9.14 14.85 16.06
C PRO A 104 7.72 14.43 15.67
N ILE A 105 7.56 13.92 14.46
CA ILE A 105 6.27 13.57 13.90
C ILE A 105 6.02 12.07 14.02
N ILE A 106 4.83 11.70 14.52
CA ILE A 106 4.22 10.39 14.29
C ILE A 106 3.21 10.54 13.16
N ALA A 107 3.48 9.93 12.01
CA ALA A 107 2.54 9.87 10.90
C ALA A 107 1.47 8.81 11.13
N LEU A 108 0.21 9.16 10.86
CA LEU A 108 -0.92 8.25 10.95
C LEU A 108 -1.46 7.95 9.56
N LEU A 109 -1.51 6.69 9.17
CA LEU A 109 -2.11 6.22 7.92
C LEU A 109 -3.35 5.38 8.22
N ALA A 110 -4.49 6.03 8.40
CA ALA A 110 -5.73 5.38 8.82
C ALA A 110 -6.46 4.60 7.71
N GLY A 111 -5.94 4.63 6.49
CA GLY A 111 -6.52 3.98 5.32
C GLY A 111 -7.07 4.97 4.30
N SER A 112 -7.53 4.44 3.18
CA SER A 112 -8.04 5.22 2.04
C SER A 112 -9.56 5.15 1.87
N ARG A 113 -10.23 4.32 2.66
CA ARG A 113 -11.69 4.11 2.62
C ARG A 113 -12.33 4.55 3.92
N LYS A 114 -13.58 5.03 3.84
CA LYS A 114 -14.35 5.47 5.03
C LYS A 114 -14.37 4.41 6.13
N GLN A 115 -14.59 3.14 5.78
CA GLN A 115 -14.63 2.07 6.77
C GLN A 115 -13.28 1.85 7.45
N GLU A 116 -12.19 1.88 6.70
CA GLU A 116 -10.83 1.75 7.26
C GLU A 116 -10.55 2.88 8.26
N ILE A 117 -10.86 4.12 7.89
CA ILE A 117 -10.66 5.29 8.74
C ILE A 117 -11.48 5.18 10.03
N LYS A 118 -12.76 4.82 9.92
CA LYS A 118 -13.64 4.61 11.06
C LYS A 118 -13.10 3.56 12.03
N ASP A 119 -12.60 2.44 11.50
CA ASP A 119 -12.17 1.32 12.31
C ASP A 119 -10.77 1.55 12.91
N ASN A 120 -9.88 2.21 12.18
CA ASN A 120 -8.47 2.31 12.56
C ASN A 120 -8.12 3.60 13.32
N LEU A 121 -8.66 4.75 12.91
CA LEU A 121 -8.23 6.04 13.44
C LEU A 121 -8.39 6.19 14.95
N PRO A 122 -9.50 5.77 15.58
CA PRO A 122 -9.63 5.85 17.04
C PRO A 122 -8.56 5.07 17.80
N ASP A 123 -8.20 3.87 17.30
CA ASP A 123 -7.21 3.02 17.93
C ASP A 123 -5.79 3.58 17.75
N MET A 124 -5.49 4.14 16.57
CA MET A 124 -4.23 4.84 16.33
C MET A 124 -4.03 6.02 17.25
N LEU A 125 -5.08 6.84 17.43
CA LEU A 125 -5.02 7.99 18.34
C LEU A 125 -4.85 7.58 19.79
N ARG A 126 -5.54 6.51 20.22
CA ARG A 126 -5.38 5.96 21.56
C ARG A 126 -3.95 5.44 21.78
N ALA A 127 -3.37 4.73 20.82
CA ALA A 127 -1.99 4.27 20.91
C ALA A 127 -0.99 5.43 20.94
N ALA A 128 -1.19 6.42 20.09
CA ALA A 128 -0.32 7.59 19.99
C ALA A 128 -0.41 8.52 21.22
N SER A 129 -1.49 8.50 21.98
CA SER A 129 -1.67 9.32 23.19
C SER A 129 -0.65 9.00 24.30
N ALA A 130 0.01 7.83 24.23
CA ALA A 130 1.10 7.47 25.13
C ALA A 130 2.40 8.25 24.87
N PHE A 131 2.48 9.03 23.80
CA PHE A 131 3.69 9.73 23.35
C PHE A 131 3.44 11.24 23.16
N PRO A 132 3.20 11.98 24.25
CA PRO A 132 2.82 13.40 24.16
C PRO A 132 3.93 14.32 23.67
N GLU A 133 5.18 13.87 23.68
CA GLU A 133 6.34 14.58 23.14
C GLU A 133 6.35 14.67 21.62
N TYR A 134 5.54 13.85 20.94
CA TYR A 134 5.40 13.86 19.48
C TYR A 134 4.20 14.70 19.04
N GLN A 135 4.25 15.19 17.82
CA GLN A 135 3.07 15.71 17.16
C GLN A 135 2.46 14.66 16.22
N LEU A 136 1.14 14.56 16.22
CA LEU A 136 0.43 13.62 15.38
C LEU A 136 0.00 14.28 14.08
N VAL A 137 0.37 13.65 12.97
CA VAL A 137 0.00 14.13 11.62
C VAL A 137 -0.65 13.00 10.84
N LEU A 138 -1.89 13.23 10.45
CA LEU A 138 -2.70 12.27 9.71
C LEU A 138 -2.59 12.53 8.20
N ALA A 139 -2.24 11.52 7.42
CA ALA A 139 -2.34 11.57 5.98
C ALA A 139 -3.80 11.43 5.56
N GLY A 140 -4.39 12.51 5.06
CA GLY A 140 -5.74 12.54 4.53
C GLY A 140 -5.83 11.86 3.16
N ALA A 141 -6.75 10.91 3.01
CA ALA A 141 -6.95 10.19 1.76
C ALA A 141 -7.65 11.06 0.71
N PRO A 142 -7.27 10.94 -0.58
CA PRO A 142 -7.98 11.61 -1.66
C PRO A 142 -9.47 11.23 -1.68
N GLY A 143 -10.36 12.21 -1.84
CA GLY A 143 -11.80 11.97 -1.92
C GLY A 143 -12.53 11.76 -0.59
N ILE A 144 -11.83 11.84 0.53
CA ILE A 144 -12.45 11.86 1.87
C ILE A 144 -12.42 13.30 2.40
N SER A 145 -13.58 13.83 2.81
CA SER A 145 -13.67 15.19 3.35
C SER A 145 -13.00 15.30 4.74
N PRO A 146 -12.44 16.47 5.09
CA PRO A 146 -11.90 16.71 6.43
C PRO A 146 -12.93 16.43 7.54
N ASP A 147 -14.19 16.79 7.33
CA ASP A 147 -15.26 16.61 8.32
C ASP A 147 -15.42 15.15 8.74
N TYR A 148 -15.24 14.22 7.79
CA TYR A 148 -15.31 12.79 8.11
C TYR A 148 -14.24 12.35 9.11
N TYR A 149 -13.04 12.93 9.04
CA TYR A 149 -11.98 12.64 10.01
C TYR A 149 -12.29 13.23 11.38
N TYR A 150 -12.87 14.44 11.41
CA TYR A 150 -13.21 15.11 12.67
C TYR A 150 -14.24 14.33 13.51
N GLU A 151 -15.10 13.53 12.89
CA GLU A 151 -16.01 12.62 13.60
C GLU A 151 -15.26 11.61 14.51
N TYR A 152 -14.02 11.24 14.14
CA TYR A 152 -13.24 10.19 14.83
C TYR A 152 -12.03 10.74 15.59
N ILE A 153 -11.61 11.96 15.34
CA ILE A 153 -10.47 12.59 16.02
C ILE A 153 -10.85 12.97 17.46
N GLY A 154 -12.11 13.31 17.71
CA GLY A 154 -12.55 13.77 19.01
C GLY A 154 -11.80 15.03 19.46
N GLY A 155 -11.25 15.01 20.67
CA GLY A 155 -10.45 16.11 21.23
C GLY A 155 -8.93 15.98 21.00
N ALA A 156 -8.47 15.02 20.22
CA ALA A 156 -7.05 14.81 19.99
C ALA A 156 -6.44 15.92 19.14
N LYS A 157 -5.22 16.36 19.50
CA LYS A 157 -4.48 17.37 18.73
C LYS A 157 -3.79 16.69 17.56
N VAL A 158 -4.44 16.68 16.39
CA VAL A 158 -3.95 16.05 15.15
C VAL A 158 -4.05 17.03 14.01
N LYS A 159 -3.01 17.16 13.22
CA LYS A 159 -3.01 17.89 11.95
C LYS A 159 -3.32 16.92 10.82
N ILE A 160 -4.21 17.29 9.91
CA ILE A 160 -4.50 16.49 8.71
C ILE A 160 -3.82 17.15 7.51
N LEU A 161 -3.05 16.38 6.74
CA LEU A 161 -2.43 16.82 5.51
C LEU A 161 -2.99 16.02 4.33
N PHE A 162 -3.54 16.70 3.34
CA PHE A 162 -4.08 16.09 2.12
C PHE A 162 -3.10 16.22 0.96
N GLY A 163 -2.96 15.16 0.15
CA GLY A 163 -2.09 15.15 -1.02
C GLY A 163 -0.59 15.21 -0.70
N GLN A 164 -0.19 15.02 0.55
CA GLN A 164 1.19 15.18 1.00
C GLN A 164 1.74 13.92 1.69
N THR A 165 1.19 12.76 1.39
CA THR A 165 1.55 11.51 2.08
C THR A 165 3.04 11.20 1.98
N TYR A 166 3.65 11.33 0.79
CA TYR A 166 5.08 11.05 0.62
C TYR A 166 5.97 12.06 1.36
N ARG A 167 5.63 13.35 1.33
CA ARG A 167 6.34 14.39 2.10
C ARG A 167 6.26 14.08 3.60
N LEU A 168 5.07 13.77 4.10
CA LEU A 168 4.87 13.40 5.49
C LEU A 168 5.70 12.17 5.88
N LEU A 169 5.69 11.10 5.07
CA LEU A 169 6.47 9.89 5.34
C LEU A 169 7.97 10.13 5.29
N GLN A 170 8.44 11.06 4.44
CA GLN A 170 9.85 11.41 4.36
C GLN A 170 10.35 12.12 5.63
N GLN A 171 9.49 12.88 6.31
CA GLN A 171 9.83 13.71 7.46
C GLN A 171 9.39 13.11 8.80
N ALA A 172 8.58 12.06 8.80
CA ALA A 172 8.10 11.43 10.02
C ALA A 172 9.21 10.59 10.68
N LEU A 173 9.34 10.70 11.99
CA LEU A 173 10.22 9.85 12.78
C LEU A 173 9.64 8.45 12.96
N SER A 174 8.31 8.35 13.06
CA SER A 174 7.59 7.09 13.24
C SER A 174 6.29 7.09 12.46
N LEU A 175 5.78 5.89 12.21
CA LEU A 175 4.57 5.65 11.46
C LEU A 175 3.67 4.67 12.20
N ILE A 176 2.40 5.04 12.36
CA ILE A 176 1.35 4.10 12.78
C ILE A 176 0.46 3.83 11.57
N HIS A 177 0.43 2.58 11.16
CA HIS A 177 -0.46 2.13 10.12
C HIS A 177 -0.99 0.74 10.47
N ILE A 178 -2.24 0.45 10.09
CA ILE A 178 -2.83 -0.87 10.27
C ILE A 178 -2.92 -1.47 8.85
N SER A 179 -2.14 -2.53 8.60
CA SER A 179 -2.33 -3.36 7.42
C SER A 179 -3.67 -4.06 7.54
N GLU A 180 -4.34 -4.33 6.40
CA GLU A 180 -5.62 -5.04 6.40
C GLU A 180 -5.55 -6.24 7.35
N PRO A 181 -6.52 -6.36 8.29
CA PRO A 181 -6.59 -7.57 9.09
C PRO A 181 -6.75 -8.75 8.14
N THR A 182 -5.90 -9.76 8.29
CA THR A 182 -6.12 -11.04 7.64
C THR A 182 -7.55 -11.45 7.98
N ARG A 183 -8.44 -11.43 6.98
CA ARG A 183 -9.82 -11.83 7.20
C ARG A 183 -9.79 -13.22 7.83
N PRO A 184 -10.42 -13.43 9.00
CA PRO A 184 -10.58 -14.78 9.51
C PRO A 184 -11.32 -15.58 8.44
N TYR A 185 -10.83 -16.75 8.18
CA TYR A 185 -11.35 -17.72 7.20
C TYR A 185 -12.76 -18.16 7.55
#